data_1a959a7bf51d5b0a3854b04ce26ad59a
#
_entry.id   1a959a7bf51d5b0a3854b04ce26ad59a
#
_cell.length_a   1.000
_cell.length_b   1.000
_cell.length_c   1.000
_cell.angle_alpha   90.00
_cell.angle_beta   90.00
_cell.angle_gamma   90.00
#
_symmetry.space_group_name_H-M   'P 1'
#
loop_
_entity.id
_entity.type
_entity.pdbx_description
1 polymer ?
#
loop_
_entity_poly.entity_id
_entity_poly.type
_entity_poly.pdbx_seq_one_letter_code
_entity_poly.pdbx_strand_id
1 'polypeptide(L)'
;LLRPEAPIVGTGMEHKICLDSEVAVLAEGDGVVTKVDATNVSVKYDSGETKDYKLIKFLRSNHGTCINQKPIVSVGERVHGGDDPTVLADGPATDQGEIALGRNILVGFMTWEGYNYEDAVLLNERLVKEDVYTSIHIEEYEIDARDTKLGPEEITRDISNVGEEALKDLDERGIIR
;
A
#
# COMPACT_ATOMS: atom_id res chain seq x y z
N LEU A 1 4.54 -0.85 4.56
CA LEU A 1 5.15 0.47 4.64
C LEU A 1 4.81 1.30 3.39
N LEU A 2 4.78 2.63 3.54
CA LEU A 2 4.58 3.56 2.41
C LEU A 2 5.74 3.52 1.41
N ARG A 3 6.95 3.36 1.91
CA ARG A 3 8.19 3.35 1.13
C ARG A 3 9.01 2.12 1.50
N PRO A 4 8.64 0.94 1.02
CA PRO A 4 9.47 -0.23 1.19
C PRO A 4 10.77 -0.06 0.40
N GLU A 5 11.79 -0.80 0.75
CA GLU A 5 13.09 -0.76 0.12
C GLU A 5 13.61 -2.18 -0.07
N ALA A 6 14.09 -2.49 -1.27
CA ALA A 6 14.67 -3.78 -1.57
C ALA A 6 15.85 -4.07 -0.62
N PRO A 7 15.97 -5.29 -0.07
CA PRO A 7 17.02 -5.61 0.90
C PRO A 7 18.41 -5.56 0.24
N ILE A 8 19.38 -4.92 0.92
CA ILE A 8 20.78 -4.91 0.46
C ILE A 8 21.37 -6.32 0.52
N VAL A 9 20.97 -7.09 1.56
CA VAL A 9 21.38 -8.48 1.73
C VAL A 9 20.14 -9.34 1.57
N GLY A 10 20.09 -10.10 0.49
CA GLY A 10 18.96 -10.94 0.12
C GLY A 10 19.31 -12.41 0.00
N THR A 11 18.33 -13.20 -0.35
CA THR A 11 18.43 -14.66 -0.54
C THR A 11 18.63 -15.05 -2.01
N GLY A 12 18.40 -14.11 -2.95
CA GLY A 12 18.35 -14.31 -4.40
C GLY A 12 16.97 -14.76 -4.90
N MET A 13 15.97 -14.84 -4.02
CA MET A 13 14.60 -15.22 -4.35
C MET A 13 13.66 -14.01 -4.49
N GLU A 14 14.11 -12.81 -4.15
CA GLU A 14 13.27 -11.62 -4.00
C GLU A 14 12.55 -11.27 -5.30
N HIS A 15 13.24 -11.30 -6.43
CA HIS A 15 12.65 -11.04 -7.74
C HIS A 15 11.64 -12.13 -8.12
N LYS A 16 12.02 -13.38 -7.97
CA LYS A 16 11.15 -14.53 -8.27
C LYS A 16 9.87 -14.50 -7.43
N ILE A 17 9.98 -14.19 -6.14
CA ILE A 17 8.82 -14.06 -5.26
C ILE A 17 7.89 -12.93 -5.73
N CYS A 18 8.45 -11.79 -6.16
CA CYS A 18 7.65 -10.68 -6.69
C CYS A 18 6.87 -11.10 -7.93
N LEU A 19 7.50 -11.81 -8.87
CA LEU A 19 6.85 -12.29 -10.09
C LEU A 19 5.74 -13.31 -9.79
N ASP A 20 6.03 -14.31 -8.95
CA ASP A 20 5.11 -15.42 -8.68
C ASP A 20 3.95 -15.03 -7.73
N SER A 21 4.08 -13.95 -6.97
CA SER A 21 3.04 -13.52 -6.01
C SER A 21 1.90 -12.73 -6.63
N GLU A 22 2.01 -12.34 -7.91
CA GLU A 22 1.02 -11.52 -8.64
C GLU A 22 0.70 -10.16 -7.98
N VAL A 23 1.52 -9.69 -7.06
CA VAL A 23 1.33 -8.39 -6.40
C VAL A 23 1.77 -7.22 -7.28
N ALA A 24 2.73 -7.47 -8.16
CA ALA A 24 3.23 -6.52 -9.16
C ALA A 24 2.49 -6.67 -10.49
N VAL A 25 2.47 -5.62 -11.29
CA VAL A 25 1.93 -5.66 -12.64
C VAL A 25 3.04 -5.97 -13.63
N LEU A 26 2.88 -7.03 -14.41
CA LEU A 26 3.89 -7.56 -15.32
C LEU A 26 3.52 -7.30 -16.78
N ALA A 27 4.52 -7.12 -17.65
CA ALA A 27 4.33 -7.07 -19.08
C ALA A 27 4.02 -8.46 -19.64
N GLU A 28 2.99 -8.57 -20.49
CA GLU A 28 2.58 -9.85 -21.09
C GLU A 28 3.35 -10.22 -22.35
N GLY A 29 4.10 -9.27 -22.91
CA GLY A 29 4.85 -9.47 -24.14
C GLY A 29 5.89 -8.38 -24.36
N ASP A 30 6.60 -8.49 -25.47
CA ASP A 30 7.57 -7.48 -25.90
C ASP A 30 6.86 -6.26 -26.50
N GLY A 31 7.26 -5.07 -26.08
CA GLY A 31 6.62 -3.85 -26.53
C GLY A 31 7.28 -2.57 -26.02
N VAL A 32 6.57 -1.47 -26.17
CA VAL A 32 7.01 -0.14 -25.73
C VAL A 32 5.90 0.52 -24.91
N VAL A 33 6.28 1.12 -23.79
CA VAL A 33 5.37 1.89 -22.94
C VAL A 33 4.98 3.19 -23.65
N THR A 34 3.69 3.39 -23.87
CA THR A 34 3.16 4.55 -24.60
C THR A 34 2.60 5.63 -23.69
N LYS A 35 2.08 5.22 -22.53
CA LYS A 35 1.50 6.14 -21.54
C LYS A 35 1.74 5.62 -20.14
N VAL A 36 2.05 6.53 -19.21
CA VAL A 36 2.16 6.26 -17.78
C VAL A 36 1.49 7.38 -17.00
N ASP A 37 0.58 7.03 -16.15
CA ASP A 37 0.04 7.91 -15.11
C ASP A 37 -0.12 7.17 -13.78
N ALA A 38 -0.57 7.84 -12.73
CA ALA A 38 -0.66 7.25 -11.38
C ALA A 38 -1.62 6.04 -11.31
N THR A 39 -2.55 5.91 -12.25
CA THR A 39 -3.63 4.92 -12.25
C THR A 39 -3.58 3.94 -13.42
N ASN A 40 -2.80 4.25 -14.46
CA ASN A 40 -2.76 3.44 -15.67
C ASN A 40 -1.36 3.41 -16.30
N VAL A 41 -1.03 2.26 -16.86
CA VAL A 41 0.13 2.08 -17.74
C VAL A 41 -0.37 1.48 -19.05
N SER A 42 -0.01 2.11 -20.20
CA SER A 42 -0.37 1.60 -21.52
C SER A 42 0.88 1.09 -22.25
N VAL A 43 0.81 -0.11 -22.75
CA VAL A 43 1.90 -0.75 -23.51
C VAL A 43 1.41 -1.09 -24.91
N LYS A 44 2.17 -0.68 -25.92
CA LYS A 44 1.99 -1.12 -27.31
C LYS A 44 2.94 -2.27 -27.58
N TYR A 45 2.40 -3.44 -27.77
CA TYR A 45 3.16 -4.66 -28.05
C TYR A 45 3.61 -4.75 -29.51
N ASP A 46 4.67 -5.49 -29.75
CA ASP A 46 5.20 -5.73 -31.11
C ASP A 46 4.21 -6.52 -31.98
N SER A 47 3.26 -7.22 -31.36
CA SER A 47 2.11 -7.83 -32.05
C SER A 47 1.17 -6.81 -32.72
N GLY A 48 1.30 -5.52 -32.37
CA GLY A 48 0.44 -4.43 -32.83
C GLY A 48 -0.72 -4.12 -31.87
N GLU A 49 -0.94 -4.92 -30.85
CA GLU A 49 -1.94 -4.72 -29.81
C GLU A 49 -1.49 -3.65 -28.81
N THR A 50 -2.43 -2.85 -28.33
CA THR A 50 -2.19 -1.92 -27.22
C THR A 50 -3.03 -2.37 -26.02
N LYS A 51 -2.37 -2.53 -24.88
CA LYS A 51 -3.03 -2.93 -23.63
C LYS A 51 -2.88 -1.86 -22.57
N ASP A 52 -3.99 -1.58 -21.89
CA ASP A 52 -4.06 -0.65 -20.77
C ASP A 52 -4.14 -1.45 -19.45
N TYR A 53 -3.17 -1.20 -18.57
CA TYR A 53 -3.09 -1.79 -17.24
C TYR A 53 -3.61 -0.77 -16.23
N LYS A 54 -4.77 -1.05 -15.64
CA LYS A 54 -5.33 -0.24 -14.57
C LYS A 54 -4.73 -0.64 -13.24
N LEU A 55 -4.07 0.31 -12.57
CA LEU A 55 -3.41 0.09 -11.29
C LEU A 55 -4.39 0.16 -10.11
N ILE A 56 -4.21 -0.72 -9.15
CA ILE A 56 -4.98 -0.72 -7.91
C ILE A 56 -4.44 0.41 -7.02
N LYS A 57 -5.35 1.26 -6.51
CA LYS A 57 -5.01 2.40 -5.67
C LYS A 57 -5.71 2.30 -4.33
N PHE A 58 -4.93 2.24 -3.24
CA PHE A 58 -5.39 2.33 -1.84
C PHE A 58 -6.56 1.40 -1.51
N LEU A 59 -6.54 0.17 -2.01
CA LEU A 59 -7.53 -0.84 -1.72
C LEU A 59 -7.24 -1.48 -0.35
N ARG A 60 -8.29 -1.71 0.44
CA ARG A 60 -8.19 -2.45 1.69
C ARG A 60 -7.98 -3.95 1.42
N SER A 61 -6.94 -4.53 2.00
CA SER A 61 -6.77 -5.99 2.05
C SER A 61 -7.69 -6.62 3.11
N ASN A 62 -7.78 -7.95 3.13
CA ASN A 62 -8.56 -8.68 4.13
C ASN A 62 -8.11 -8.40 5.58
N HIS A 63 -6.86 -8.02 5.79
CA HIS A 63 -6.29 -7.70 7.10
C HIS A 63 -6.21 -6.20 7.38
N GLY A 64 -6.86 -5.37 6.55
CA GLY A 64 -6.86 -3.92 6.73
C GLY A 64 -5.57 -3.22 6.30
N THR A 65 -4.67 -3.91 5.61
CA THR A 65 -3.49 -3.30 5.01
C THR A 65 -3.82 -2.62 3.70
N CYS A 66 -2.98 -1.70 3.25
CA CYS A 66 -3.18 -0.94 2.03
C CYS A 66 -2.55 -1.65 0.84
N ILE A 67 -3.37 -1.98 -0.16
CA ILE A 67 -2.92 -2.45 -1.48
C ILE A 67 -2.87 -1.25 -2.40
N ASN A 68 -1.68 -0.89 -2.85
CA ASN A 68 -1.45 0.22 -3.76
C ASN A 68 -0.38 -0.15 -4.77
N GLN A 69 -0.66 0.03 -6.06
CA GLN A 69 0.28 -0.21 -7.14
C GLN A 69 0.84 1.10 -7.68
N LYS A 70 2.14 1.15 -7.86
CA LYS A 70 2.88 2.33 -8.31
C LYS A 70 3.69 2.00 -9.57
N PRO A 71 3.52 2.73 -10.68
CA PRO A 71 4.29 2.48 -11.89
C PRO A 71 5.78 2.75 -11.66
N ILE A 72 6.63 1.90 -12.22
CA ILE A 72 8.09 2.03 -12.15
C ILE A 72 8.74 2.18 -13.53
N VAL A 73 7.94 2.12 -14.61
CA VAL A 73 8.39 2.30 -15.98
C VAL A 73 8.14 3.72 -16.48
N SER A 74 8.87 4.11 -17.52
CA SER A 74 8.76 5.42 -18.16
C SER A 74 8.19 5.31 -19.57
N VAL A 75 7.58 6.40 -20.06
CA VAL A 75 7.09 6.46 -21.44
C VAL A 75 8.26 6.34 -22.42
N GLY A 76 8.11 5.45 -23.43
CA GLY A 76 9.15 5.13 -24.41
C GLY A 76 10.07 3.99 -23.99
N GLU A 77 9.93 3.47 -22.78
CA GLU A 77 10.72 2.34 -22.28
C GLU A 77 10.33 1.04 -22.98
N ARG A 78 11.31 0.22 -23.31
CA ARG A 78 11.13 -1.11 -23.88
C ARG A 78 10.84 -2.10 -22.78
N VAL A 79 9.80 -2.90 -22.94
CA VAL A 79 9.39 -3.95 -21.99
C VAL A 79 9.45 -5.32 -22.66
N HIS A 80 9.67 -6.34 -21.87
CA HIS A 80 9.79 -7.73 -22.30
C HIS A 80 8.75 -8.60 -21.57
N GLY A 81 8.25 -9.59 -22.28
CA GLY A 81 7.40 -10.65 -21.74
C GLY A 81 8.16 -11.95 -21.55
N GLY A 82 7.43 -13.05 -21.31
CA GLY A 82 7.98 -14.41 -21.22
C GLY A 82 8.33 -14.84 -19.80
N ASP A 83 9.45 -15.58 -19.66
CA ASP A 83 9.83 -16.20 -18.37
C ASP A 83 10.35 -15.21 -17.32
N ASP A 84 10.88 -14.07 -17.77
CA ASP A 84 11.36 -12.98 -16.90
C ASP A 84 10.76 -11.65 -17.39
N PRO A 85 9.46 -11.42 -17.13
CA PRO A 85 8.73 -10.28 -17.63
C PRO A 85 9.14 -8.98 -16.94
N THR A 86 9.16 -7.89 -17.68
CA THR A 86 9.38 -6.56 -17.12
C THR A 86 8.26 -6.19 -16.15
N VAL A 87 8.61 -5.76 -14.94
CA VAL A 87 7.66 -5.22 -13.97
C VAL A 87 7.26 -3.81 -14.38
N LEU A 88 5.97 -3.60 -14.66
CA LEU A 88 5.41 -2.30 -15.05
C LEU A 88 5.06 -1.43 -13.84
N ALA A 89 4.58 -2.06 -12.78
CA ALA A 89 4.24 -1.38 -11.54
C ALA A 89 4.51 -2.27 -10.33
N ASP A 90 5.14 -1.68 -9.32
CA ASP A 90 5.30 -2.30 -8.00
C ASP A 90 3.96 -2.38 -7.27
N GLY A 91 3.76 -3.45 -6.51
CA GLY A 91 2.63 -3.63 -5.62
C GLY A 91 2.98 -3.37 -4.15
N PRO A 92 2.15 -3.85 -3.21
CA PRO A 92 2.46 -3.76 -1.80
C PRO A 92 3.71 -4.56 -1.46
N ALA A 93 4.57 -4.01 -0.58
CA ALA A 93 5.82 -4.63 -0.12
C ALA A 93 6.74 -5.08 -1.27
N THR A 94 6.81 -4.29 -2.34
CA THR A 94 7.75 -4.47 -3.45
C THR A 94 8.48 -3.16 -3.77
N ASP A 95 9.70 -3.28 -4.27
CA ASP A 95 10.54 -2.16 -4.71
C ASP A 95 11.36 -2.59 -5.92
N GLN A 96 11.17 -1.89 -7.05
CA GLN A 96 11.85 -2.16 -8.33
C GLN A 96 11.74 -3.62 -8.81
N GLY A 97 10.58 -4.24 -8.62
CA GLY A 97 10.33 -5.62 -9.02
C GLY A 97 10.92 -6.68 -8.09
N GLU A 98 11.33 -6.31 -6.91
CA GLU A 98 11.78 -7.23 -5.86
C GLU A 98 10.89 -7.13 -4.63
N ILE A 99 10.75 -8.23 -3.88
CA ILE A 99 10.03 -8.18 -2.61
C ILE A 99 10.79 -7.36 -1.58
N ALA A 100 10.11 -6.42 -0.96
CA ALA A 100 10.65 -5.46 -0.01
C ALA A 100 9.76 -5.36 1.22
N LEU A 101 10.05 -6.16 2.24
CA LEU A 101 9.21 -6.28 3.45
C LEU A 101 9.53 -5.21 4.51
N GLY A 102 10.50 -4.35 4.26
CA GLY A 102 10.95 -3.35 5.23
C GLY A 102 11.82 -2.27 4.62
N ARG A 103 12.77 -1.79 5.43
CA ARG A 103 13.74 -0.74 5.09
C ARG A 103 15.14 -1.16 5.51
N ASN A 104 16.14 -0.70 4.78
CA ASN A 104 17.53 -0.84 5.19
C ASN A 104 17.89 0.28 6.18
N ILE A 105 18.19 -0.09 7.41
CA ILE A 105 18.43 0.84 8.52
C ILE A 105 19.80 0.61 9.13
N LEU A 106 20.52 1.70 9.41
CA LEU A 106 21.74 1.63 10.17
C LEU A 106 21.41 1.42 11.65
N VAL A 107 21.95 0.35 12.23
CA VAL A 107 21.72 -0.03 13.63
C VAL A 107 23.04 -0.02 14.41
N GLY A 108 23.03 0.59 15.58
CA GLY A 108 24.11 0.50 16.55
C GLY A 108 23.73 -0.38 17.74
N PHE A 109 24.57 -1.35 18.07
CA PHE A 109 24.39 -2.23 19.24
C PHE A 109 25.26 -1.74 20.38
N MET A 110 24.64 -1.02 21.31
CA MET A 110 25.32 -0.48 22.49
C MET A 110 24.31 -0.18 23.60
N THR A 111 24.79 -0.04 24.84
CA THR A 111 23.97 0.51 25.92
C THR A 111 23.87 2.03 25.77
N TRP A 112 22.68 2.60 25.97
CA TRP A 112 22.44 4.04 25.89
C TRP A 112 21.65 4.54 27.10
N GLU A 113 22.36 4.92 28.16
CA GLU A 113 21.78 5.54 29.37
C GLU A 113 20.58 4.79 29.98
N GLY A 114 20.48 3.48 29.76
CA GLY A 114 19.38 2.64 30.21
C GLY A 114 18.10 2.73 29.39
N TYR A 115 17.98 3.63 28.41
CA TYR A 115 16.78 3.80 27.59
C TYR A 115 16.53 2.66 26.59
N ASN A 116 17.49 1.78 26.40
CA ASN A 116 17.36 0.57 25.58
C ASN A 116 17.54 -0.71 26.41
N TYR A 117 17.07 -0.68 27.68
CA TYR A 117 17.10 -1.84 28.55
C TYR A 117 16.10 -2.91 28.08
N GLU A 118 16.50 -4.18 28.13
CA GLU A 118 15.75 -5.34 27.63
C GLU A 118 15.38 -5.18 26.14
N ASP A 119 14.08 -5.17 25.81
CA ASP A 119 13.54 -5.09 24.44
C ASP A 119 13.32 -3.65 23.96
N ALA A 120 13.70 -2.65 24.76
CA ALA A 120 13.56 -1.25 24.38
C ALA A 120 14.55 -0.86 23.30
N VAL A 121 14.10 -0.09 22.33
CA VAL A 121 14.91 0.41 21.20
C VAL A 121 14.78 1.91 21.10
N LEU A 122 15.91 2.60 20.91
CA LEU A 122 15.92 4.02 20.59
C LEU A 122 15.84 4.20 19.07
N LEU A 123 14.98 5.09 18.65
CA LEU A 123 14.81 5.45 17.24
C LEU A 123 15.22 6.90 17.00
N ASN A 124 15.85 7.15 15.86
CA ASN A 124 16.15 8.49 15.42
C ASN A 124 14.89 9.20 14.95
N GLU A 125 14.71 10.47 15.31
CA GLU A 125 13.56 11.30 14.91
C GLU A 125 13.38 11.38 13.38
N ARG A 126 14.46 11.22 12.61
CA ARG A 126 14.42 11.17 11.14
C ARG A 126 13.47 10.10 10.62
N LEU A 127 13.35 8.95 11.30
CA LEU A 127 12.46 7.87 10.91
C LEU A 127 10.99 8.33 10.89
N VAL A 128 10.62 9.22 11.81
CA VAL A 128 9.27 9.81 11.87
C VAL A 128 9.13 10.92 10.83
N LYS A 129 10.10 11.82 10.73
CA LYS A 129 10.06 12.96 9.80
C LYS A 129 10.03 12.57 8.32
N GLU A 130 10.70 11.47 7.96
CA GLU A 130 10.82 11.00 6.59
C GLU A 130 9.84 9.85 6.26
N ASP A 131 8.89 9.56 7.14
CA ASP A 131 7.91 8.47 6.99
C ASP A 131 8.55 7.10 6.69
N VAL A 132 9.70 6.80 7.31
CA VAL A 132 10.48 5.58 7.00
C VAL A 132 9.71 4.32 7.38
N TYR A 133 9.07 4.30 8.56
CA TYR A 133 8.26 3.18 9.05
C TYR A 133 6.76 3.45 9.03
N THR A 134 6.33 4.46 8.32
CA THR A 134 4.92 4.80 8.21
C THR A 134 4.18 3.78 7.36
N SER A 135 3.03 3.32 7.84
CA SER A 135 2.14 2.41 7.14
C SER A 135 0.71 2.96 7.13
N ILE A 136 -0.08 2.51 6.15
CA ILE A 136 -1.50 2.83 6.07
C ILE A 136 -2.28 1.58 6.44
N HIS A 137 -3.20 1.73 7.41
CA HIS A 137 -4.17 0.71 7.77
C HIS A 137 -5.56 1.26 7.47
N ILE A 138 -6.36 0.46 6.74
CA ILE A 138 -7.70 0.84 6.32
C ILE A 138 -8.67 -0.05 7.07
N GLU A 139 -9.56 0.57 7.86
CA GLU A 139 -10.64 -0.10 8.57
C GLU A 139 -11.96 0.26 7.89
N GLU A 140 -12.84 -0.70 7.79
CA GLU A 140 -14.18 -0.53 7.22
C GLU A 140 -15.20 -0.86 8.29
N TYR A 141 -16.07 0.09 8.55
CA TYR A 141 -17.17 -0.05 9.48
C TYR A 141 -18.47 0.08 8.70
N GLU A 142 -19.32 -0.94 8.79
CA GLU A 142 -20.62 -0.95 8.17
C GLU A 142 -21.71 -0.97 9.25
N ILE A 143 -22.71 -0.13 9.11
CA ILE A 143 -23.86 -0.07 9.99
C ILE A 143 -25.14 0.10 9.19
N ASP A 144 -26.13 -0.70 9.50
CA ASP A 144 -27.47 -0.64 8.91
C ASP A 144 -28.47 -0.12 9.92
N ALA A 145 -29.34 0.80 9.49
CA ALA A 145 -30.52 1.18 10.24
C ALA A 145 -31.65 0.16 9.98
N ARG A 146 -32.12 -0.49 11.03
CA ARG A 146 -33.10 -1.59 10.95
C ARG A 146 -34.43 -1.20 11.58
N ASP A 147 -35.49 -1.87 11.17
CA ASP A 147 -36.81 -1.78 11.84
C ASP A 147 -36.78 -2.59 13.12
N THR A 148 -37.10 -1.95 14.26
CA THR A 148 -37.24 -2.60 15.56
C THR A 148 -38.66 -2.55 16.08
N LYS A 149 -38.95 -3.33 17.14
CA LYS A 149 -40.26 -3.32 17.79
C LYS A 149 -40.60 -1.96 18.43
N LEU A 150 -39.59 -1.12 18.70
CA LEU A 150 -39.77 0.21 19.26
C LEU A 150 -39.84 1.32 18.20
N GLY A 151 -39.68 0.97 16.94
CA GLY A 151 -39.64 1.87 15.77
C GLY A 151 -38.41 1.67 14.91
N PRO A 152 -38.34 2.34 13.76
CA PRO A 152 -37.19 2.27 12.89
C PRO A 152 -35.98 2.96 13.54
N GLU A 153 -34.78 2.37 13.37
CA GLU A 153 -33.53 3.02 13.68
C GLU A 153 -33.21 4.08 12.62
N GLU A 154 -32.48 5.10 12.99
CA GLU A 154 -32.04 6.13 12.06
C GLU A 154 -30.58 6.51 12.30
N ILE A 155 -29.90 6.95 11.25
CA ILE A 155 -28.54 7.49 11.32
C ILE A 155 -28.64 8.97 11.67
N THR A 156 -28.23 9.33 12.88
CA THR A 156 -28.35 10.69 13.40
C THR A 156 -27.23 11.01 14.39
N ARG A 157 -26.94 12.30 14.54
CA ARG A 157 -26.04 12.79 15.61
C ARG A 157 -26.77 12.92 16.95
N ASP A 158 -28.10 13.06 16.93
CA ASP A 158 -28.90 13.18 18.15
C ASP A 158 -29.07 11.81 18.84
N ILE A 159 -28.08 11.45 19.64
CA ILE A 159 -28.01 10.17 20.34
C ILE A 159 -28.14 10.45 21.84
N SER A 160 -29.19 9.92 22.45
CA SER A 160 -29.40 10.04 23.90
C SER A 160 -28.34 9.26 24.67
N ASN A 161 -27.94 9.82 25.84
CA ASN A 161 -26.97 9.20 26.77
C ASN A 161 -25.51 9.03 26.21
N VAL A 162 -25.15 9.81 25.21
CA VAL A 162 -23.77 9.88 24.66
C VAL A 162 -23.23 11.28 24.88
N GLY A 163 -21.99 11.38 25.41
CA GLY A 163 -21.33 12.66 25.65
C GLY A 163 -20.86 13.34 24.36
N GLU A 164 -20.82 14.67 24.37
CA GLU A 164 -20.37 15.50 23.22
C GLU A 164 -19.01 15.08 22.67
N GLU A 165 -18.09 14.62 23.51
CA GLU A 165 -16.76 14.19 23.11
C GLU A 165 -16.79 12.95 22.19
N ALA A 166 -17.71 12.03 22.44
CA ALA A 166 -17.90 10.85 21.59
C ALA A 166 -18.57 11.19 20.22
N LEU A 167 -19.23 12.34 20.15
CA LEU A 167 -19.95 12.80 18.96
C LEU A 167 -19.15 13.81 18.12
N LYS A 168 -17.95 14.19 18.56
CA LYS A 168 -17.16 15.26 17.91
C LYS A 168 -16.81 15.00 16.45
N ASP A 169 -16.62 13.71 16.09
CA ASP A 169 -16.22 13.28 14.76
C ASP A 169 -17.43 12.99 13.84
N LEU A 170 -18.66 13.18 14.34
CA LEU A 170 -19.88 13.06 13.56
C LEU A 170 -20.31 14.41 12.98
N ASP A 171 -20.71 14.40 11.72
CA ASP A 171 -21.36 15.56 11.10
C ASP A 171 -22.82 15.70 11.58
N GLU A 172 -23.54 16.73 11.09
CA GLU A 172 -24.95 16.99 11.45
C GLU A 172 -25.92 15.85 11.08
N ARG A 173 -25.50 14.97 10.14
CA ARG A 173 -26.27 13.81 9.71
C ARG A 173 -25.92 12.53 10.49
N GLY A 174 -24.97 12.60 11.43
CA GLY A 174 -24.48 11.45 12.17
C GLY A 174 -23.47 10.58 11.41
N ILE A 175 -22.81 11.12 10.38
CA ILE A 175 -21.79 10.43 9.59
C ILE A 175 -20.41 10.88 10.06
N ILE A 176 -19.52 9.91 10.26
CA ILE A 176 -18.11 10.16 10.63
C ILE A 176 -17.39 10.86 9.47
N ARG A 177 -16.56 11.84 9.81
CA ARG A 177 -15.69 12.58 8.88
C ARG A 177 -14.22 12.37 9.22
#